data_f48555a60b38cee15b4a298e5a8fc66a
#
_entry.id   f48555a60b38cee15b4a298e5a8fc66a
#
_cell.length_a   1.000
_cell.length_b   1.000
_cell.length_c   1.000
_cell.angle_alpha   90.00
_cell.angle_beta   90.00
_cell.angle_gamma   90.00
#
_symmetry.space_group_name_H-M   'P 1'
#
loop_
_entity.id
_entity.type
_entity.pdbx_description
1 polymer ?
#
loop_
_entity_poly.entity_id
_entity_poly.type
_entity_poly.pdbx_seq_one_letter_code
_entity_poly.pdbx_strand_id
1 'polypeptide(L)'
;GKKIAYSSFETGRSEIFIQEIASGKREKIASFKGSNSAPAFSPDGTKMAMVLSRSGNPDVYVMDLATRKLDRITKHYGIDTEPQWMPDGKSLIFTSSRIGKPQIYQVSLIDKKPKRITFEGDYNARARITPDGRKMVMVHQNNGQFYIASQDMKTGVVQILSSDTELDESPSVAPNGSMVVYAASVGDRSILAAVSLDGEVKFRLPSKYGDVREPAWSPLLK
;
A
#
# COMPACT_ATOMS: atom_id res chain seq x y z
N GLY A 1 -16.01 3.27 -4.38
CA GLY A 1 -15.43 4.57 -4.19
C GLY A 1 -16.28 5.63 -3.51
N LYS A 2 -17.09 5.28 -2.46
CA LYS A 2 -17.86 6.30 -1.72
C LYS A 2 -17.12 6.91 -0.54
N LYS A 3 -16.07 6.24 -0.05
CA LYS A 3 -15.28 6.64 1.13
C LYS A 3 -13.80 6.56 0.84
N ILE A 4 -13.02 7.46 1.45
CA ILE A 4 -11.56 7.43 1.49
C ILE A 4 -11.10 7.25 2.93
N ALA A 5 -9.99 6.55 3.14
CA ALA A 5 -9.30 6.49 4.41
C ALA A 5 -7.90 7.10 4.25
N TYR A 6 -7.50 7.91 5.19
CA TYR A 6 -6.21 8.61 5.13
C TYR A 6 -5.65 8.89 6.52
N SER A 7 -4.34 9.12 6.58
CA SER A 7 -3.66 9.60 7.76
C SER A 7 -3.62 11.13 7.74
N SER A 8 -3.89 11.78 8.87
CA SER A 8 -3.83 13.23 9.03
C SER A 8 -2.94 13.59 10.23
N PHE A 9 -2.25 14.71 10.11
CA PHE A 9 -1.42 15.31 11.16
C PHE A 9 -1.94 16.67 11.63
N GLU A 10 -3.16 17.03 11.28
CA GLU A 10 -3.74 18.35 11.58
C GLU A 10 -3.82 18.70 13.07
N THR A 11 -3.85 17.68 13.94
CA THR A 11 -3.87 17.87 15.41
C THR A 11 -2.46 17.80 16.03
N GLY A 12 -1.39 17.75 15.21
CA GLY A 12 -0.01 17.53 15.67
C GLY A 12 0.31 16.07 16.01
N ARG A 13 -0.65 15.15 15.81
CA ARG A 13 -0.48 13.71 15.98
C ARG A 13 -0.95 12.99 14.72
N SER A 14 -0.38 11.83 14.43
CA SER A 14 -0.89 11.02 13.33
C SER A 14 -2.19 10.33 13.74
N GLU A 15 -3.24 10.54 12.97
CA GLU A 15 -4.58 10.01 13.19
C GLU A 15 -5.13 9.45 11.87
N ILE A 16 -5.99 8.43 11.95
CA ILE A 16 -6.63 7.85 10.77
C ILE A 16 -8.10 8.31 10.72
N PHE A 17 -8.50 8.81 9.56
CA PHE A 17 -9.87 9.22 9.27
C PHE A 17 -10.45 8.38 8.12
N ILE A 18 -11.76 8.19 8.18
CA ILE A 18 -12.59 7.83 7.02
C ILE A 18 -13.41 9.07 6.66
N GLN A 19 -13.41 9.44 5.38
CA GLN A 19 -14.23 10.53 4.86
C GLN A 19 -15.15 10.03 3.77
N GLU A 20 -16.41 10.40 3.85
CA GLU A 20 -17.39 10.18 2.80
C GLU A 20 -17.20 11.26 1.72
N ILE A 21 -17.01 10.84 0.47
CA ILE A 21 -16.65 11.77 -0.61
C ILE A 21 -17.80 12.74 -0.93
N ALA A 22 -19.03 12.23 -0.99
CA ALA A 22 -20.20 13.02 -1.39
C ALA A 22 -20.56 14.11 -0.38
N SER A 23 -20.51 13.80 0.93
CA SER A 23 -20.92 14.72 1.99
C SER A 23 -19.77 15.49 2.62
N GLY A 24 -18.52 15.06 2.38
CA GLY A 24 -17.34 15.56 3.08
C GLY A 24 -17.28 15.16 4.57
N LYS A 25 -18.29 14.45 5.08
CA LYS A 25 -18.35 14.00 6.48
C LYS A 25 -17.18 13.05 6.77
N ARG A 26 -16.43 13.36 7.81
CA ARG A 26 -15.29 12.55 8.23
C ARG A 26 -15.49 12.02 9.65
N GLU A 27 -14.93 10.84 9.87
CA GLU A 27 -14.95 10.15 11.13
C GLU A 27 -13.53 9.72 11.51
N LYS A 28 -13.11 10.04 12.75
CA LYS A 28 -11.82 9.57 13.28
C LYS A 28 -11.92 8.11 13.67
N ILE A 29 -11.07 7.28 13.08
CA ILE A 29 -11.05 5.83 13.28
C ILE A 29 -9.98 5.41 14.27
N ALA A 30 -8.80 6.03 14.21
CA ALA A 30 -7.69 5.71 15.10
C ALA A 30 -6.94 6.97 15.52
N SER A 31 -6.65 7.06 16.83
CA SER A 31 -5.85 8.10 17.48
C SER A 31 -5.15 7.48 18.70
N PHE A 32 -4.49 6.34 18.48
CA PHE A 32 -3.77 5.66 19.55
C PHE A 32 -2.42 6.34 19.83
N LYS A 33 -1.83 6.06 20.98
CA LYS A 33 -0.48 6.52 21.33
C LYS A 33 0.52 6.07 20.25
N GLY A 34 1.40 6.97 19.81
CA GLY A 34 2.37 6.74 18.75
C GLY A 34 1.80 6.96 17.36
N SER A 35 2.39 6.34 16.35
CA SER A 35 1.98 6.50 14.95
C SER A 35 0.70 5.71 14.65
N ASN A 36 -0.17 6.34 13.83
CA ASN A 36 -1.39 5.75 13.27
C ASN A 36 -1.37 6.03 11.76
N SER A 37 -1.14 5.01 10.92
CA SER A 37 -0.88 5.24 9.49
C SER A 37 -1.31 4.07 8.61
N ALA A 38 -1.17 4.27 7.29
CA ALA A 38 -1.36 3.27 6.23
C ALA A 38 -2.70 2.50 6.34
N PRO A 39 -3.85 3.20 6.38
CA PRO A 39 -5.15 2.53 6.41
C PRO A 39 -5.45 1.84 5.09
N ALA A 40 -6.01 0.63 5.16
CA ALA A 40 -6.48 -0.14 4.01
C ALA A 40 -7.81 -0.83 4.33
N PHE A 41 -8.85 -0.54 3.55
CA PHE A 41 -10.14 -1.23 3.67
C PHE A 41 -10.04 -2.70 3.25
N SER A 42 -10.74 -3.58 3.97
CA SER A 42 -10.99 -4.94 3.50
C SER A 42 -11.84 -4.93 2.22
N PRO A 43 -11.77 -5.98 1.38
CA PRO A 43 -12.55 -6.05 0.14
C PRO A 43 -14.06 -5.90 0.34
N ASP A 44 -14.58 -6.37 1.46
CA ASP A 44 -15.99 -6.25 1.87
C ASP A 44 -16.34 -4.92 2.57
N GLY A 45 -15.32 -4.09 2.86
CA GLY A 45 -15.47 -2.80 3.54
C GLY A 45 -15.82 -2.88 5.03
N THR A 46 -15.83 -4.07 5.64
CA THR A 46 -16.22 -4.26 7.05
C THR A 46 -15.06 -4.04 8.03
N LYS A 47 -13.82 -4.17 7.55
CA LYS A 47 -12.61 -4.05 8.36
C LYS A 47 -11.62 -3.06 7.77
N MET A 48 -10.69 -2.61 8.60
CA MET A 48 -9.57 -1.78 8.19
C MET A 48 -8.27 -2.35 8.74
N ALA A 49 -7.32 -2.63 7.85
CA ALA A 49 -5.93 -2.84 8.24
C ALA A 49 -5.25 -1.48 8.41
N MET A 50 -4.35 -1.36 9.37
CA MET A 50 -3.62 -0.13 9.66
C MET A 50 -2.31 -0.42 10.37
N VAL A 51 -1.42 0.55 10.41
CA VAL A 51 -0.18 0.48 11.18
C VAL A 51 -0.31 1.30 12.44
N LEU A 52 -0.02 0.68 13.59
CA LEU A 52 -0.01 1.35 14.89
C LEU A 52 1.31 1.06 15.61
N SER A 53 1.93 2.09 16.19
CA SER A 53 3.12 1.92 17.05
C SER A 53 2.81 1.95 18.55
N ARG A 54 1.55 1.76 18.94
CA ARG A 54 1.07 1.81 20.33
C ARG A 54 1.76 0.81 21.28
N SER A 55 2.32 -0.26 20.75
CA SER A 55 3.05 -1.29 21.52
C SER A 55 4.57 -1.10 21.51
N GLY A 56 5.06 0.08 21.09
CA GLY A 56 6.49 0.44 21.05
C GLY A 56 7.13 0.30 19.68
N ASN A 57 6.54 -0.46 18.77
CA ASN A 57 7.03 -0.68 17.40
C ASN A 57 5.87 -0.60 16.41
N PRO A 58 6.08 -0.11 15.16
CA PRO A 58 5.07 -0.17 14.11
C PRO A 58 4.74 -1.61 13.73
N ASP A 59 3.50 -2.00 13.97
CA ASP A 59 2.94 -3.31 13.61
C ASP A 59 1.62 -3.16 12.88
N VAL A 60 1.24 -4.21 12.16
CA VAL A 60 -0.04 -4.30 11.45
C VAL A 60 -1.14 -4.71 12.42
N TYR A 61 -2.21 -3.95 12.42
CA TYR A 61 -3.45 -4.20 13.14
C TYR A 61 -4.64 -4.27 12.19
N VAL A 62 -5.67 -5.00 12.57
CA VAL A 62 -6.97 -5.00 11.88
C VAL A 62 -8.04 -4.57 12.88
N MET A 63 -8.86 -3.61 12.45
CA MET A 63 -10.02 -3.14 13.20
C MET A 63 -11.30 -3.58 12.49
N ASP A 64 -12.24 -4.13 13.22
CA ASP A 64 -13.62 -4.27 12.81
C ASP A 64 -14.30 -2.89 12.89
N LEU A 65 -14.83 -2.38 11.79
CA LEU A 65 -15.33 -1.00 11.72
C LEU A 65 -16.66 -0.79 12.45
N ALA A 66 -17.46 -1.84 12.63
CA ALA A 66 -18.73 -1.77 13.35
C ALA A 66 -18.52 -1.82 14.86
N THR A 67 -17.72 -2.76 15.34
CA THR A 67 -17.51 -3.01 16.77
C THR A 67 -16.33 -2.24 17.36
N ARG A 68 -15.46 -1.69 16.53
CA ARG A 68 -14.17 -1.06 16.90
C ARG A 68 -13.18 -2.02 17.56
N LYS A 69 -13.46 -3.30 17.53
CA LYS A 69 -12.54 -4.32 18.04
C LYS A 69 -11.25 -4.30 17.21
N LEU A 70 -10.14 -4.14 17.93
CA LEU A 70 -8.80 -4.07 17.34
C LEU A 70 -8.05 -5.37 17.60
N ASP A 71 -7.46 -5.93 16.56
CA ASP A 71 -6.66 -7.14 16.61
C ASP A 71 -5.25 -6.88 16.09
N ARG A 72 -4.21 -7.26 16.83
CA ARG A 72 -2.81 -7.14 16.40
C ARG A 72 -2.45 -8.35 15.55
N ILE A 73 -2.07 -8.11 14.30
CA ILE A 73 -1.78 -9.16 13.31
C ILE A 73 -0.30 -9.51 13.31
N THR A 74 0.58 -8.51 13.45
CA THR A 74 2.02 -8.75 13.50
C THR A 74 2.61 -8.32 14.85
N LYS A 75 3.71 -8.96 15.21
CA LYS A 75 4.49 -8.65 16.42
C LYS A 75 5.95 -8.98 16.14
N HIS A 76 6.76 -7.94 15.86
CA HIS A 76 8.18 -8.09 15.59
C HIS A 76 8.94 -6.83 16.00
N TYR A 77 10.26 -6.92 16.22
CA TYR A 77 11.10 -5.74 16.50
C TYR A 77 11.41 -4.90 15.24
N GLY A 78 11.33 -5.48 14.05
CA GLY A 78 11.41 -4.75 12.77
C GLY A 78 10.11 -3.99 12.49
N ILE A 79 10.17 -3.01 11.61
CA ILE A 79 9.02 -2.21 11.20
C ILE A 79 8.15 -3.04 10.26
N ASP A 80 6.87 -3.20 10.60
CA ASP A 80 5.84 -3.77 9.73
C ASP A 80 4.88 -2.65 9.32
N THR A 81 4.77 -2.39 8.01
CA THR A 81 4.04 -1.22 7.48
C THR A 81 3.33 -1.53 6.16
N GLU A 82 2.49 -0.58 5.70
CA GLU A 82 1.82 -0.58 4.39
C GLU A 82 1.03 -1.86 4.11
N PRO A 83 0.11 -2.26 5.03
CA PRO A 83 -0.69 -3.44 4.83
C PRO A 83 -1.65 -3.27 3.65
N GLN A 84 -1.81 -4.35 2.88
CA GLN A 84 -2.79 -4.46 1.80
C GLN A 84 -3.53 -5.78 1.93
N TRP A 85 -4.84 -5.76 1.71
CA TRP A 85 -5.65 -6.96 1.74
C TRP A 85 -5.44 -7.80 0.48
N MET A 86 -5.38 -9.12 0.68
CA MET A 86 -5.60 -10.05 -0.44
C MET A 86 -7.07 -10.00 -0.86
N PRO A 87 -7.39 -10.24 -2.15
CA PRO A 87 -8.77 -10.15 -2.66
C PRO A 87 -9.77 -11.06 -1.95
N ASP A 88 -9.31 -12.16 -1.35
CA ASP A 88 -10.13 -13.09 -0.59
C ASP A 88 -10.52 -12.59 0.82
N GLY A 89 -9.94 -11.47 1.27
CA GLY A 89 -10.17 -10.90 2.60
C GLY A 89 -9.68 -11.74 3.77
N LYS A 90 -8.89 -12.81 3.53
CA LYS A 90 -8.43 -13.75 4.57
C LYS A 90 -6.99 -13.53 5.00
N SER A 91 -6.23 -12.80 4.20
CA SER A 91 -4.83 -12.50 4.48
C SER A 91 -4.45 -11.09 4.06
N LEU A 92 -3.33 -10.61 4.58
CA LEU A 92 -2.70 -9.34 4.26
C LEU A 92 -1.32 -9.58 3.68
N ILE A 93 -0.89 -8.72 2.77
CA ILE A 93 0.52 -8.49 2.46
C ILE A 93 0.96 -7.19 3.11
N PHE A 94 2.23 -7.08 3.45
CA PHE A 94 2.79 -5.90 4.11
C PHE A 94 4.29 -5.80 3.90
N THR A 95 4.83 -4.61 4.00
CA THR A 95 6.26 -4.34 4.00
C THR A 95 6.84 -4.60 5.38
N SER A 96 7.96 -5.34 5.47
CA SER A 96 8.64 -5.63 6.74
C SER A 96 10.15 -5.49 6.64
N SER A 97 10.75 -4.85 7.64
CA SER A 97 12.21 -4.74 7.79
C SER A 97 12.81 -5.81 8.71
N ARG A 98 12.09 -6.90 9.01
CA ARG A 98 12.49 -7.94 9.99
C ARG A 98 13.81 -8.66 9.69
N ILE A 99 14.27 -8.61 8.43
CA ILE A 99 15.55 -9.18 8.01
C ILE A 99 16.55 -8.12 7.57
N GLY A 100 16.38 -6.87 8.02
CA GLY A 100 17.21 -5.72 7.67
C GLY A 100 16.57 -4.84 6.60
N LYS A 101 16.79 -5.11 5.31
CA LYS A 101 16.16 -4.36 4.22
C LYS A 101 14.68 -4.73 4.06
N PRO A 102 13.81 -3.77 3.68
CA PRO A 102 12.38 -4.00 3.46
C PRO A 102 12.10 -5.10 2.44
N GLN A 103 11.18 -6.00 2.80
CA GLN A 103 10.69 -7.06 1.93
C GLN A 103 9.18 -7.24 2.14
N ILE A 104 8.49 -7.85 1.17
CA ILE A 104 7.05 -8.11 1.29
C ILE A 104 6.82 -9.46 1.96
N TYR A 105 5.92 -9.46 2.92
CA TYR A 105 5.45 -10.62 3.65
C TYR A 105 3.95 -10.76 3.49
N GLN A 106 3.47 -11.99 3.52
CA GLN A 106 2.05 -12.31 3.61
C GLN A 106 1.75 -12.91 4.99
N VAL A 107 0.60 -12.56 5.55
CA VAL A 107 0.13 -13.09 6.84
C VAL A 107 -1.36 -13.44 6.76
N SER A 108 -1.72 -14.67 7.19
CA SER A 108 -3.12 -15.05 7.38
C SER A 108 -3.66 -14.43 8.66
N LEU A 109 -4.92 -14.00 8.66
CA LEU A 109 -5.59 -13.48 9.85
C LEU A 109 -5.87 -14.55 10.91
N ILE A 110 -5.79 -15.83 10.54
CA ILE A 110 -6.09 -16.95 11.45
C ILE A 110 -4.84 -17.34 12.24
N ASP A 111 -3.77 -17.74 11.55
CA ASP A 111 -2.55 -18.25 12.19
C ASP A 111 -1.57 -17.16 12.57
N LYS A 112 -1.68 -15.98 11.95
CA LYS A 112 -0.83 -14.81 12.18
C LYS A 112 0.67 -15.09 12.05
N LYS A 113 1.05 -16.02 11.16
CA LYS A 113 2.43 -16.37 10.89
C LYS A 113 2.89 -15.74 9.58
N PRO A 114 3.71 -14.66 9.62
CA PRO A 114 4.18 -14.01 8.41
C PRO A 114 5.14 -14.90 7.62
N LYS A 115 4.95 -14.94 6.30
CA LYS A 115 5.83 -15.62 5.34
C LYS A 115 6.34 -14.60 4.33
N ARG A 116 7.66 -14.57 4.09
CA ARG A 116 8.26 -13.73 3.04
C ARG A 116 7.81 -14.22 1.67
N ILE A 117 7.48 -13.29 0.76
CA ILE A 117 7.02 -13.60 -0.60
C ILE A 117 7.83 -12.89 -1.69
N THR A 118 8.80 -12.04 -1.34
CA THR A 118 9.74 -11.43 -2.30
C THR A 118 11.16 -11.92 -2.02
N PHE A 119 11.87 -12.36 -3.05
CA PHE A 119 13.21 -12.93 -2.94
C PHE A 119 14.21 -12.31 -3.92
N GLU A 120 13.76 -11.61 -4.95
CA GLU A 120 14.56 -10.82 -5.86
C GLU A 120 14.71 -9.40 -5.38
N GLY A 121 15.88 -8.80 -5.61
CA GLY A 121 16.23 -7.44 -5.22
C GLY A 121 16.46 -7.25 -3.72
N ASP A 122 17.13 -6.16 -3.40
CA ASP A 122 17.50 -5.83 -2.02
C ASP A 122 16.38 -5.16 -1.24
N TYR A 123 15.48 -4.49 -1.94
CA TYR A 123 14.39 -3.69 -1.35
C TYR A 123 13.10 -3.94 -2.13
N ASN A 124 12.05 -4.30 -1.41
CA ASN A 124 10.70 -4.45 -1.93
C ASN A 124 9.71 -3.85 -0.92
N ALA A 125 8.89 -2.89 -1.34
CA ALA A 125 7.96 -2.17 -0.47
C ALA A 125 6.69 -1.74 -1.19
N ARG A 126 5.69 -1.26 -0.43
CA ARG A 126 4.47 -0.64 -0.94
C ARG A 126 3.68 -1.53 -1.90
N ALA A 127 3.57 -2.79 -1.58
CA ALA A 127 2.92 -3.77 -2.43
C ALA A 127 1.41 -3.52 -2.60
N ARG A 128 0.91 -3.77 -3.81
CA ARG A 128 -0.51 -3.73 -4.18
C ARG A 128 -0.84 -4.98 -4.98
N ILE A 129 -1.92 -5.66 -4.62
CA ILE A 129 -2.37 -6.85 -5.33
C ILE A 129 -3.33 -6.46 -6.44
N THR A 130 -3.22 -7.11 -7.59
CA THR A 130 -4.23 -7.01 -8.66
C THR A 130 -5.56 -7.59 -8.20
N PRO A 131 -6.72 -7.10 -8.73
CA PRO A 131 -8.05 -7.57 -8.30
C PRO A 131 -8.27 -9.08 -8.44
N ASP A 132 -7.60 -9.72 -9.38
CA ASP A 132 -7.64 -11.18 -9.60
C ASP A 132 -6.68 -11.97 -8.69
N GLY A 133 -5.84 -11.27 -7.91
CA GLY A 133 -4.86 -11.88 -7.01
C GLY A 133 -3.65 -12.51 -7.68
N ARG A 134 -3.50 -12.37 -9.01
CA ARG A 134 -2.43 -13.07 -9.76
C ARG A 134 -1.09 -12.36 -9.77
N LYS A 135 -1.10 -11.03 -9.71
CA LYS A 135 0.12 -10.23 -9.68
C LYS A 135 0.13 -9.30 -8.47
N MET A 136 1.31 -9.03 -7.98
CA MET A 136 1.61 -8.01 -6.99
C MET A 136 2.46 -6.94 -7.66
N VAL A 137 2.07 -5.67 -7.50
CA VAL A 137 2.85 -4.51 -7.95
C VAL A 137 3.53 -3.90 -6.73
N MET A 138 4.78 -3.51 -6.83
CA MET A 138 5.57 -3.00 -5.70
C MET A 138 6.63 -2.00 -6.14
N VAL A 139 7.15 -1.25 -5.21
CA VAL A 139 8.43 -0.55 -5.33
C VAL A 139 9.54 -1.59 -5.17
N HIS A 140 10.39 -1.70 -6.17
CA HIS A 140 11.47 -2.67 -6.25
C HIS A 140 12.79 -1.96 -6.50
N GLN A 141 13.85 -2.34 -5.76
CA GLN A 141 15.20 -1.82 -6.02
C GLN A 141 16.03 -2.85 -6.76
N ASN A 142 16.59 -2.42 -7.88
CA ASN A 142 17.56 -3.19 -8.66
C ASN A 142 18.77 -2.29 -8.98
N ASN A 143 19.97 -2.76 -8.68
CA ASN A 143 21.23 -2.02 -8.91
C ASN A 143 21.21 -0.57 -8.36
N GLY A 144 20.60 -0.37 -7.19
CA GLY A 144 20.53 0.94 -6.52
C GLY A 144 19.40 1.85 -7.01
N GLN A 145 18.73 1.57 -8.11
CA GLN A 145 17.60 2.32 -8.64
C GLN A 145 16.27 1.72 -8.21
N PHE A 146 15.27 2.59 -7.99
CA PHE A 146 13.92 2.22 -7.60
C PHE A 146 12.98 2.24 -8.78
N TYR A 147 12.20 1.19 -8.94
CA TYR A 147 11.25 0.97 -10.02
C TYR A 147 9.89 0.56 -9.49
N ILE A 148 8.85 0.77 -10.28
CA ILE A 148 7.63 0.00 -10.16
C ILE A 148 7.84 -1.33 -10.87
N ALA A 149 7.63 -2.42 -10.15
CA ALA A 149 7.74 -3.78 -10.68
C ALA A 149 6.48 -4.59 -10.36
N SER A 150 6.18 -5.58 -11.18
CA SER A 150 5.18 -6.60 -10.87
C SER A 150 5.85 -7.93 -10.57
N GLN A 151 5.26 -8.69 -9.65
CA GLN A 151 5.63 -10.08 -9.37
C GLN A 151 4.43 -10.99 -9.62
N ASP A 152 4.62 -12.05 -10.38
CA ASP A 152 3.64 -13.12 -10.52
C ASP A 152 3.56 -13.91 -9.19
N MET A 153 2.36 -14.00 -8.62
CA MET A 153 2.16 -14.59 -7.29
C MET A 153 2.33 -16.12 -7.27
N LYS A 154 2.25 -16.77 -8.41
CA LYS A 154 2.41 -18.24 -8.53
C LYS A 154 3.86 -18.62 -8.77
N THR A 155 4.55 -17.91 -9.66
CA THR A 155 5.91 -18.26 -10.11
C THR A 155 7.00 -17.50 -9.33
N GLY A 156 6.66 -16.33 -8.78
CA GLY A 156 7.61 -15.41 -8.14
C GLY A 156 8.40 -14.55 -9.12
N VAL A 157 8.21 -14.70 -10.43
CA VAL A 157 8.94 -13.94 -11.46
C VAL A 157 8.63 -12.45 -11.35
N VAL A 158 9.68 -11.63 -11.30
CA VAL A 158 9.60 -10.17 -11.21
C VAL A 158 9.82 -9.57 -12.59
N GLN A 159 8.98 -8.60 -12.96
CA GLN A 159 9.06 -7.80 -14.18
C GLN A 159 9.10 -6.32 -13.81
N ILE A 160 10.12 -5.59 -14.24
CA ILE A 160 10.18 -4.14 -14.12
C ILE A 160 9.18 -3.52 -15.11
N LEU A 161 8.30 -2.65 -14.61
CA LEU A 161 7.26 -1.97 -15.39
C LEU A 161 7.68 -0.55 -15.77
N SER A 162 8.23 0.21 -14.81
CA SER A 162 8.67 1.58 -15.04
C SER A 162 10.11 1.62 -15.55
N SER A 163 10.41 2.65 -16.34
CA SER A 163 11.77 2.99 -16.78
C SER A 163 11.79 4.51 -17.05
N ASP A 164 12.95 5.10 -17.19
CA ASP A 164 13.12 6.50 -17.60
C ASP A 164 12.75 7.54 -16.52
N THR A 165 12.73 7.15 -15.25
CA THR A 165 12.50 8.00 -14.09
C THR A 165 13.56 7.74 -13.03
N GLU A 166 13.84 8.75 -12.18
CA GLU A 166 14.92 8.66 -11.18
C GLU A 166 14.48 7.91 -9.92
N LEU A 167 13.21 8.08 -9.54
CA LEU A 167 12.61 7.44 -8.39
C LEU A 167 11.12 7.23 -8.64
N ASP A 168 10.67 5.99 -8.54
CA ASP A 168 9.27 5.61 -8.66
C ASP A 168 8.75 5.07 -7.34
N GLU A 169 7.61 5.60 -6.88
CA GLU A 169 7.05 5.21 -5.60
C GLU A 169 5.51 5.19 -5.61
N SER A 170 4.94 4.61 -4.55
CA SER A 170 3.51 4.66 -4.23
C SER A 170 2.61 4.12 -5.35
N PRO A 171 2.82 2.89 -5.84
CA PRO A 171 1.98 2.33 -6.89
C PRO A 171 0.55 2.11 -6.43
N SER A 172 -0.41 2.34 -7.33
CA SER A 172 -1.82 1.99 -7.16
C SER A 172 -2.34 1.29 -8.42
N VAL A 173 -2.91 0.11 -8.25
CA VAL A 173 -3.43 -0.71 -9.35
C VAL A 173 -4.86 -0.29 -9.69
N ALA A 174 -5.16 -0.17 -10.98
CA ALA A 174 -6.50 0.13 -11.47
C ALA A 174 -7.49 -0.99 -11.09
N PRO A 175 -8.78 -0.69 -10.86
CA PRO A 175 -9.79 -1.67 -10.46
C PRO A 175 -10.02 -2.81 -11.47
N ASN A 176 -9.69 -2.59 -12.73
CA ASN A 176 -9.74 -3.61 -13.78
C ASN A 176 -8.41 -4.38 -13.92
N GLY A 177 -7.38 -4.03 -13.12
CA GLY A 177 -6.07 -4.69 -13.14
C GLY A 177 -5.19 -4.39 -14.35
N SER A 178 -5.58 -3.46 -15.26
CA SER A 178 -4.82 -3.22 -16.50
C SER A 178 -3.69 -2.21 -16.37
N MET A 179 -3.84 -1.24 -15.47
CA MET A 179 -2.93 -0.11 -15.33
C MET A 179 -2.48 0.09 -13.89
N VAL A 180 -1.32 0.70 -13.73
CA VAL A 180 -0.76 1.15 -12.46
C VAL A 180 -0.49 2.64 -12.57
N VAL A 181 -1.00 3.45 -11.63
CA VAL A 181 -0.52 4.83 -11.43
C VAL A 181 0.49 4.86 -10.30
N TYR A 182 1.44 5.76 -10.39
CA TYR A 182 2.50 5.91 -9.40
C TYR A 182 3.03 7.35 -9.39
N ALA A 183 3.69 7.74 -8.31
CA ALA A 183 4.44 8.97 -8.25
C ALA A 183 5.84 8.71 -8.82
N ALA A 184 6.27 9.54 -9.76
CA ALA A 184 7.58 9.44 -10.40
C ALA A 184 8.35 10.74 -10.24
N SER A 185 9.64 10.66 -9.97
CA SER A 185 10.52 11.83 -9.93
C SER A 185 11.15 12.08 -11.29
N VAL A 186 11.05 13.33 -11.76
CA VAL A 186 11.68 13.81 -12.99
C VAL A 186 12.34 15.16 -12.67
N GLY A 187 13.66 15.17 -12.53
CA GLY A 187 14.38 16.31 -11.97
C GLY A 187 13.88 16.62 -10.55
N ASP A 188 13.63 17.89 -10.26
CA ASP A 188 13.19 18.35 -8.94
C ASP A 188 11.67 18.22 -8.67
N ARG A 189 10.92 17.52 -9.52
CA ARG A 189 9.46 17.44 -9.42
C ARG A 189 8.95 16.01 -9.37
N SER A 190 7.95 15.79 -8.52
CA SER A 190 7.17 14.56 -8.55
C SER A 190 5.95 14.73 -9.45
N ILE A 191 5.77 13.82 -10.39
CA ILE A 191 4.67 13.79 -11.37
C ILE A 191 3.83 12.53 -11.18
N LEU A 192 2.59 12.58 -11.64
CA LEU A 192 1.78 11.37 -11.80
C LEU A 192 2.19 10.65 -13.08
N ALA A 193 2.57 9.39 -12.96
CA ALA A 193 2.85 8.51 -14.08
C ALA A 193 1.91 7.30 -14.07
N ALA A 194 1.75 6.69 -15.22
CA ALA A 194 0.98 5.46 -15.35
C ALA A 194 1.68 4.49 -16.30
N VAL A 195 1.56 3.20 -16.00
CA VAL A 195 2.10 2.11 -16.82
C VAL A 195 1.09 0.97 -16.89
N SER A 196 1.00 0.31 -18.05
CA SER A 196 0.21 -0.92 -18.18
C SER A 196 0.89 -2.08 -17.42
N LEU A 197 0.10 -3.08 -17.00
CA LEU A 197 0.61 -4.19 -16.19
C LEU A 197 1.54 -5.15 -16.97
N ASP A 198 1.63 -5.01 -18.29
CA ASP A 198 2.63 -5.64 -19.16
C ASP A 198 3.89 -4.79 -19.37
N GLY A 199 3.86 -3.50 -18.95
CA GLY A 199 4.98 -2.56 -19.08
C GLY A 199 5.11 -1.88 -20.43
N GLU A 200 4.22 -2.15 -21.39
CA GLU A 200 4.36 -1.67 -22.78
C GLU A 200 3.86 -0.23 -22.96
N VAL A 201 2.77 0.14 -22.26
CA VAL A 201 2.15 1.47 -22.39
C VAL A 201 2.51 2.32 -21.19
N LYS A 202 3.11 3.49 -21.42
CA LYS A 202 3.54 4.42 -20.37
C LYS A 202 3.04 5.83 -20.63
N PHE A 203 2.54 6.48 -19.57
CA PHE A 203 2.08 7.86 -19.61
C PHE A 203 2.71 8.68 -18.51
N ARG A 204 3.00 9.94 -18.80
CA ARG A 204 3.35 10.96 -17.82
C ARG A 204 2.23 11.99 -17.82
N LEU A 205 1.68 12.26 -16.65
CA LEU A 205 0.61 13.22 -16.43
C LEU A 205 1.22 14.41 -15.68
N PRO A 206 1.71 15.44 -16.38
CA PRO A 206 2.36 16.57 -15.74
C PRO A 206 1.37 17.34 -14.86
N SER A 207 1.76 17.62 -13.63
CA SER A 207 1.07 18.56 -12.76
C SER A 207 1.60 19.97 -13.01
N LYS A 208 0.69 20.96 -13.09
CA LYS A 208 1.09 22.38 -13.19
C LYS A 208 1.64 22.91 -11.86
N TYR A 209 1.17 22.37 -10.73
CA TYR A 209 1.48 22.85 -9.39
C TYR A 209 1.65 21.70 -8.40
N GLY A 210 2.61 21.86 -7.47
CA GLY A 210 2.85 20.93 -6.38
C GLY A 210 3.51 19.61 -6.81
N ASP A 211 3.75 18.76 -5.81
CA ASP A 211 4.27 17.41 -5.97
C ASP A 211 3.15 16.39 -5.87
N VAL A 212 3.24 15.35 -6.71
CA VAL A 212 2.33 14.20 -6.63
C VAL A 212 2.89 13.19 -5.64
N ARG A 213 2.04 12.78 -4.68
CA ARG A 213 2.37 11.74 -3.69
C ARG A 213 1.17 10.84 -3.47
N GLU A 214 1.42 9.56 -3.18
CA GLU A 214 0.42 8.55 -2.77
C GLU A 214 -0.82 8.54 -3.69
N PRO A 215 -0.67 8.44 -5.03
CA PRO A 215 -1.82 8.37 -5.91
C PRO A 215 -2.66 7.12 -5.61
N ALA A 216 -3.97 7.23 -5.76
CA ALA A 216 -4.88 6.12 -5.52
C ALA A 216 -5.98 6.06 -6.59
N TRP A 217 -6.15 4.88 -7.20
CA TRP A 217 -7.33 4.58 -7.98
C TRP A 217 -8.56 4.43 -7.09
N SER A 218 -9.68 5.00 -7.50
CA SER A 218 -10.96 4.67 -6.88
C SER A 218 -11.44 3.29 -7.39
N PRO A 219 -12.17 2.51 -6.58
CA PRO A 219 -12.94 1.38 -7.10
C PRO A 219 -13.93 1.83 -8.18
N LEU A 220 -14.32 0.91 -9.07
CA LEU A 220 -15.36 1.19 -10.06
C LEU A 220 -16.62 1.69 -9.35
N LEU A 221 -17.13 2.84 -9.80
CA LEU A 221 -18.43 3.35 -9.36
C LEU A 221 -19.51 2.47 -10.03
N LYS A 222 -20.34 1.85 -9.22
CA LYS A 222 -21.55 1.15 -9.69
C LYS A 222 -22.67 2.14 -9.77
#